data_83c331646f7318e9bbac65b45bfe996d
#
_entry.id   83c331646f7318e9bbac65b45bfe996d
#
_cell.length_a   1.000
_cell.length_b   1.000
_cell.length_c   1.000
_cell.angle_alpha   90.00
_cell.angle_beta   90.00
_cell.angle_gamma   90.00
#
_symmetry.space_group_name_H-M   'P 1'
#
loop_
_entity.id
_entity.type
_entity.pdbx_description
1 polymer ?
#
loop_
_entity_poly.entity_id
_entity_poly.type
_entity_poly.pdbx_seq_one_letter_code
_entity_poly.pdbx_strand_id
1 'polypeptide(L)'
;MTENLASEMTVQKRGVGRPTVFGIDNPCWQTICEQMSLGKSLSTAIKAEGMPSYHAVMLMIKSSPEFRVMYEKAIENRADRLAEEILELADEQMPDGLEGPLASAWVQQKRMQVDARKWVASKLKPKVYGDRIDVAVTDNRISVMDALKDAKQRVLNDESNVTDVEAKQA
;
A
#
# COMPACT_ATOMS: atom_id res chain seq x y z
N MET A 1 -55.32 -8.26 29.62
CA MET A 1 -54.03 -8.89 29.95
C MET A 1 -53.09 -8.62 28.79
N THR A 2 -52.33 -7.56 28.92
CA THR A 2 -51.32 -7.15 27.93
C THR A 2 -49.98 -7.12 28.64
N GLU A 3 -49.20 -8.20 28.49
CA GLU A 3 -47.88 -8.31 29.08
C GLU A 3 -46.87 -7.49 28.26
N ASN A 4 -46.24 -6.61 28.98
CA ASN A 4 -45.27 -5.64 28.59
C ASN A 4 -43.88 -6.35 28.54
N LEU A 5 -43.42 -6.73 27.33
CA LEU A 5 -42.09 -7.23 27.11
C LEU A 5 -41.17 -6.04 26.81
N ALA A 6 -40.83 -5.29 27.85
CA ALA A 6 -39.67 -4.41 27.85
C ALA A 6 -38.42 -5.27 27.97
N SER A 7 -37.81 -5.62 26.83
CA SER A 7 -36.51 -6.28 26.83
C SER A 7 -35.44 -5.30 27.34
N GLU A 8 -34.92 -5.58 28.52
CA GLU A 8 -33.83 -4.88 29.16
C GLU A 8 -32.60 -4.93 28.28
N MET A 9 -32.30 -3.83 27.60
CA MET A 9 -31.00 -3.59 27.03
C MET A 9 -30.01 -3.36 28.18
N THR A 10 -29.34 -4.41 28.59
CA THR A 10 -28.26 -4.34 29.54
C THR A 10 -27.09 -3.55 28.94
N VAL A 11 -27.03 -2.27 29.28
CA VAL A 11 -25.85 -1.43 28.97
C VAL A 11 -24.68 -1.96 29.79
N GLN A 12 -23.83 -2.75 29.16
CA GLN A 12 -22.59 -3.23 29.76
C GLN A 12 -21.67 -2.04 30.02
N LYS A 13 -21.56 -1.61 31.27
CA LYS A 13 -20.58 -0.61 31.73
C LYS A 13 -19.19 -1.07 31.36
N ARG A 14 -18.53 -0.32 30.45
CA ARG A 14 -17.13 -0.54 30.11
C ARG A 14 -16.28 -0.30 31.34
N GLY A 15 -15.64 -1.34 31.87
CA GLY A 15 -14.63 -1.24 32.91
C GLY A 15 -13.44 -0.43 32.38
N VAL A 16 -12.88 0.46 33.24
CA VAL A 16 -11.58 1.10 33.01
C VAL A 16 -10.53 0.02 33.10
N GLY A 17 -10.16 -0.58 31.96
CA GLY A 17 -9.22 -1.69 31.88
C GLY A 17 -8.67 -1.83 30.46
N ARG A 18 -7.54 -2.51 30.37
CA ARG A 18 -6.78 -2.89 29.19
C ARG A 18 -7.66 -3.01 27.92
N PRO A 19 -7.26 -2.44 26.75
CA PRO A 19 -8.05 -2.49 25.52
C PRO A 19 -8.52 -3.92 25.25
N THR A 20 -9.84 -4.08 25.07
CA THR A 20 -10.43 -5.38 24.77
C THR A 20 -9.85 -5.83 23.42
N VAL A 21 -9.16 -6.96 23.40
CA VAL A 21 -8.68 -7.59 22.16
C VAL A 21 -9.93 -8.10 21.46
N PHE A 22 -10.29 -7.44 20.35
CA PHE A 22 -11.43 -7.87 19.53
C PHE A 22 -11.02 -9.16 18.79
N GLY A 23 -11.76 -10.25 18.94
CA GLY A 23 -11.57 -11.46 18.14
C GLY A 23 -11.91 -11.23 16.65
N ILE A 24 -11.49 -12.13 15.79
CA ILE A 24 -11.76 -12.07 14.35
C ILE A 24 -13.26 -12.08 14.02
N ASP A 25 -14.04 -12.73 14.87
CA ASP A 25 -15.50 -12.83 14.73
C ASP A 25 -16.23 -11.54 15.16
N ASN A 26 -15.49 -10.54 15.65
CA ASN A 26 -16.12 -9.29 16.07
C ASN A 26 -16.61 -8.51 14.84
N PRO A 27 -17.92 -8.17 14.76
CA PRO A 27 -18.51 -7.46 13.63
C PRO A 27 -17.85 -6.09 13.34
N CYS A 28 -17.26 -5.45 14.35
CA CYS A 28 -16.53 -4.20 14.16
C CYS A 28 -15.37 -4.34 13.15
N TRP A 29 -14.70 -5.49 13.15
CA TRP A 29 -13.58 -5.72 12.23
C TRP A 29 -14.06 -5.82 10.77
N GLN A 30 -15.12 -6.59 10.54
CA GLN A 30 -15.74 -6.70 9.21
C GLN A 30 -16.19 -5.32 8.72
N THR A 31 -16.90 -4.56 9.58
CA THR A 31 -17.35 -3.20 9.24
C THR A 31 -16.17 -2.27 8.90
N ILE A 32 -15.06 -2.34 9.62
CA ILE A 32 -13.85 -1.54 9.30
C ILE A 32 -13.32 -1.90 7.91
N CYS A 33 -13.15 -3.20 7.62
CA CYS A 33 -12.67 -3.68 6.33
C CYS A 33 -13.62 -3.32 5.17
N GLU A 34 -14.93 -3.42 5.38
CA GLU A 34 -15.94 -3.00 4.40
C GLU A 34 -15.86 -1.49 4.11
N GLN A 35 -15.83 -0.66 5.16
CA GLN A 35 -15.73 0.79 4.99
C GLN A 35 -14.42 1.19 4.28
N MET A 36 -13.33 0.49 4.56
CA MET A 36 -12.08 0.70 3.85
C MET A 36 -12.16 0.27 2.39
N SER A 37 -12.79 -0.87 2.09
CA SER A 37 -13.01 -1.34 0.72
C SER A 37 -13.86 -0.37 -0.09
N LEU A 38 -14.77 0.38 0.57
CA LEU A 38 -15.56 1.46 -0.03
C LEU A 38 -14.82 2.80 -0.19
N GLY A 39 -13.48 2.80 -0.07
CA GLY A 39 -12.65 3.98 -0.30
C GLY A 39 -12.26 4.76 0.96
N LYS A 40 -12.90 4.55 2.12
CA LYS A 40 -12.61 5.31 3.34
C LYS A 40 -11.24 4.97 3.92
N SER A 41 -10.62 5.96 4.57
CA SER A 41 -9.39 5.71 5.34
C SER A 41 -9.70 4.94 6.64
N LEU A 42 -8.71 4.21 7.18
CA LEU A 42 -8.86 3.56 8.48
C LEU A 42 -9.31 4.57 9.56
N SER A 43 -8.69 5.74 9.59
CA SER A 43 -9.04 6.79 10.54
C SER A 43 -10.50 7.25 10.42
N THR A 44 -11.09 7.18 9.22
CA THR A 44 -12.50 7.51 8.99
C THR A 44 -13.39 6.34 9.38
N ALA A 45 -12.99 5.12 9.05
CA ALA A 45 -13.77 3.90 9.35
C ALA A 45 -13.96 3.68 10.87
N ILE A 46 -12.97 4.04 11.68
CA ILE A 46 -13.01 3.88 13.15
C ILE A 46 -13.67 5.04 13.91
N LYS A 47 -14.14 6.10 13.23
CA LYS A 47 -14.82 7.23 13.91
C LYS A 47 -16.20 6.89 14.43
N ALA A 48 -16.84 5.84 13.93
CA ALA A 48 -18.15 5.42 14.37
C ALA A 48 -18.14 4.98 15.84
N GLU A 49 -19.27 5.20 16.52
CA GLU A 49 -19.41 4.81 17.91
C GLU A 49 -19.25 3.29 18.08
N GLY A 50 -18.58 2.87 19.13
CA GLY A 50 -18.33 1.45 19.39
C GLY A 50 -17.12 0.85 18.66
N MET A 51 -16.47 1.58 17.76
CA MET A 51 -15.28 1.11 17.04
C MET A 51 -14.02 1.10 17.91
N PRO A 52 -13.07 0.20 17.64
CA PRO A 52 -11.79 0.15 18.34
C PRO A 52 -10.95 1.40 18.00
N SER A 53 -10.02 1.75 18.91
CA SER A 53 -9.05 2.81 18.63
C SER A 53 -8.08 2.42 17.52
N TYR A 54 -7.50 3.40 16.84
CA TYR A 54 -6.46 3.18 15.82
C TYR A 54 -5.33 2.28 16.33
N HIS A 55 -4.87 2.51 17.56
CA HIS A 55 -3.81 1.72 18.17
C HIS A 55 -4.25 0.25 18.36
N ALA A 56 -5.48 0.02 18.81
CA ALA A 56 -6.02 -1.33 18.99
C ALA A 56 -6.08 -2.09 17.65
N VAL A 57 -6.53 -1.43 16.58
CA VAL A 57 -6.54 -2.02 15.22
C VAL A 57 -5.12 -2.38 14.77
N MET A 58 -4.14 -1.48 14.94
CA MET A 58 -2.75 -1.75 14.57
C MET A 58 -2.13 -2.89 15.39
N LEU A 59 -2.47 -2.99 16.67
CA LEU A 59 -2.02 -4.09 17.51
C LEU A 59 -2.59 -5.44 17.02
N MET A 60 -3.88 -5.47 16.65
CA MET A 60 -4.52 -6.67 16.11
C MET A 60 -3.90 -7.13 14.79
N ILE A 61 -3.65 -6.21 13.86
CA ILE A 61 -2.98 -6.50 12.59
C ILE A 61 -1.59 -7.11 12.82
N LYS A 62 -0.86 -6.64 13.85
CA LYS A 62 0.47 -7.16 14.19
C LYS A 62 0.42 -8.53 14.88
N SER A 63 -0.59 -8.78 15.71
CA SER A 63 -0.69 -9.98 16.54
C SER A 63 -1.31 -11.18 15.82
N SER A 64 -2.18 -10.97 14.81
CA SER A 64 -2.87 -12.03 14.10
C SER A 64 -2.63 -11.98 12.58
N PRO A 65 -2.14 -13.08 11.98
CA PRO A 65 -1.99 -13.18 10.53
C PRO A 65 -3.31 -13.04 9.78
N GLU A 66 -4.41 -13.55 10.34
CA GLU A 66 -5.75 -13.51 9.73
C GLU A 66 -6.26 -12.08 9.58
N PHE A 67 -6.12 -11.27 10.64
CA PHE A 67 -6.44 -9.84 10.57
C PHE A 67 -5.60 -9.11 9.55
N ARG A 68 -4.33 -9.47 9.43
CA ARG A 68 -3.44 -8.88 8.44
C ARG A 68 -3.92 -9.14 7.02
N VAL A 69 -4.26 -10.39 6.71
CA VAL A 69 -4.76 -10.78 5.38
C VAL A 69 -6.05 -10.03 5.04
N MET A 70 -7.00 -9.94 5.97
CA MET A 70 -8.25 -9.19 5.78
C MET A 70 -7.98 -7.70 5.54
N TYR A 71 -7.08 -7.12 6.31
CA TYR A 71 -6.69 -5.72 6.18
C TYR A 71 -6.00 -5.43 4.85
N GLU A 72 -5.07 -6.28 4.42
CA GLU A 72 -4.37 -6.17 3.13
C GLU A 72 -5.37 -6.23 1.98
N LYS A 73 -6.33 -7.16 2.04
CA LYS A 73 -7.42 -7.25 1.06
C LYS A 73 -8.27 -5.98 1.00
N ALA A 74 -8.61 -5.41 2.16
CA ALA A 74 -9.37 -4.16 2.23
C ALA A 74 -8.58 -2.98 1.63
N ILE A 75 -7.25 -2.94 1.81
CA ILE A 75 -6.38 -1.95 1.18
C ILE A 75 -6.35 -2.11 -0.35
N GLU A 76 -6.25 -3.33 -0.86
CA GLU A 76 -6.29 -3.60 -2.30
C GLU A 76 -7.62 -3.16 -2.92
N ASN A 77 -8.73 -3.56 -2.33
CA ASN A 77 -10.07 -3.16 -2.76
C ASN A 77 -10.25 -1.63 -2.73
N ARG A 78 -9.68 -0.97 -1.71
CA ARG A 78 -9.69 0.49 -1.61
C ARG A 78 -8.94 1.14 -2.77
N ALA A 79 -7.80 0.58 -3.18
CA ALA A 79 -7.05 1.11 -4.32
C ALA A 79 -7.86 1.02 -5.61
N ASP A 80 -8.53 -0.11 -5.84
CA ASP A 80 -9.39 -0.32 -7.00
C ASP A 80 -10.59 0.64 -6.98
N ARG A 81 -11.25 0.81 -5.81
CA ARG A 81 -12.36 1.78 -5.67
C ARG A 81 -11.93 3.22 -5.94
N LEU A 82 -10.76 3.63 -5.44
CA LEU A 82 -10.22 4.97 -5.71
C LEU A 82 -9.92 5.19 -7.20
N ALA A 83 -9.49 4.13 -7.91
CA ALA A 83 -9.26 4.20 -9.36
C ALA A 83 -10.60 4.38 -10.13
N GLU A 84 -11.66 3.68 -9.72
CA GLU A 84 -13.01 3.86 -10.30
C GLU A 84 -13.55 5.27 -10.02
N GLU A 85 -13.41 5.78 -8.80
CA GLU A 85 -13.83 7.14 -8.45
C GLU A 85 -13.15 8.23 -9.28
N ILE A 86 -11.96 7.99 -9.84
CA ILE A 86 -11.30 8.94 -10.76
C ILE A 86 -12.13 9.13 -12.02
N LEU A 87 -12.70 8.05 -12.57
CA LEU A 87 -13.57 8.11 -13.74
C LEU A 87 -14.87 8.85 -13.41
N GLU A 88 -15.51 8.52 -12.30
CA GLU A 88 -16.72 9.20 -11.83
C GLU A 88 -16.49 10.73 -11.67
N LEU A 89 -15.34 11.11 -11.10
CA LEU A 89 -14.96 12.52 -10.92
C LEU A 89 -14.63 13.24 -12.24
N ALA A 90 -14.04 12.53 -13.22
CA ALA A 90 -13.68 13.08 -14.52
C ALA A 90 -14.93 13.32 -15.38
N ASP A 91 -15.93 12.45 -15.26
CA ASP A 91 -17.19 12.52 -16.02
C ASP A 91 -18.22 13.46 -15.37
N GLU A 92 -17.97 13.94 -14.13
CA GLU A 92 -18.87 14.83 -13.43
C GLU A 92 -18.94 16.19 -14.12
N GLN A 93 -20.13 16.55 -14.57
CA GLN A 93 -20.39 17.82 -15.24
C GLN A 93 -20.31 19.00 -14.27
N MET A 94 -19.83 20.12 -14.77
CA MET A 94 -19.82 21.35 -13.99
C MET A 94 -21.24 21.79 -13.68
N PRO A 95 -21.57 22.14 -12.44
CA PRO A 95 -22.88 22.65 -12.08
C PRO A 95 -23.24 23.91 -12.87
N ASP A 96 -24.52 24.02 -13.29
CA ASP A 96 -25.03 25.18 -13.99
C ASP A 96 -24.85 26.47 -13.16
N GLY A 97 -24.54 27.56 -13.81
CA GLY A 97 -24.41 28.88 -13.16
C GLY A 97 -23.03 29.16 -12.54
N LEU A 98 -22.06 28.25 -12.68
CA LEU A 98 -20.68 28.54 -12.31
C LEU A 98 -19.96 29.25 -13.47
N GLU A 99 -19.59 30.54 -13.25
CA GLU A 99 -18.89 31.34 -14.25
C GLU A 99 -17.59 31.94 -13.69
N GLY A 100 -16.68 32.31 -14.59
CA GLY A 100 -15.46 33.03 -14.27
C GLY A 100 -14.58 32.35 -13.21
N PRO A 101 -14.21 33.05 -12.13
CA PRO A 101 -13.31 32.50 -11.09
C PRO A 101 -13.86 31.25 -10.38
N LEU A 102 -15.19 31.13 -10.22
CA LEU A 102 -15.82 29.98 -9.58
C LEU A 102 -15.72 28.72 -10.43
N ALA A 103 -15.91 28.85 -11.74
CA ALA A 103 -15.71 27.74 -12.68
C ALA A 103 -14.25 27.26 -12.64
N SER A 104 -13.29 28.17 -12.65
CA SER A 104 -11.86 27.85 -12.55
C SER A 104 -11.52 27.14 -11.22
N ALA A 105 -12.09 27.61 -10.11
CA ALA A 105 -11.89 26.98 -8.79
C ALA A 105 -12.46 25.58 -8.74
N TRP A 106 -13.63 25.36 -9.33
CA TRP A 106 -14.25 24.03 -9.42
C TRP A 106 -13.38 23.06 -10.21
N VAL A 107 -12.87 23.47 -11.39
CA VAL A 107 -11.97 22.64 -12.20
C VAL A 107 -10.69 22.30 -11.46
N GLN A 108 -10.09 23.28 -10.76
CA GLN A 108 -8.90 23.04 -9.94
C GLN A 108 -9.18 22.07 -8.79
N GLN A 109 -10.33 22.22 -8.12
CA GLN A 109 -10.73 21.28 -7.04
C GLN A 109 -10.85 19.86 -7.58
N LYS A 110 -11.49 19.66 -8.72
CA LYS A 110 -11.62 18.34 -9.37
C LYS A 110 -10.25 17.76 -9.71
N ARG A 111 -9.39 18.55 -10.31
CA ARG A 111 -8.02 18.12 -10.61
C ARG A 111 -7.27 17.66 -9.36
N MET A 112 -7.33 18.43 -8.27
CA MET A 112 -6.72 18.04 -7.00
C MET A 112 -7.31 16.74 -6.44
N GLN A 113 -8.62 16.53 -6.56
CA GLN A 113 -9.28 15.30 -6.13
C GLN A 113 -8.81 14.08 -6.93
N VAL A 114 -8.71 14.22 -8.26
CA VAL A 114 -8.20 13.16 -9.15
C VAL A 114 -6.73 12.86 -8.83
N ASP A 115 -5.88 13.88 -8.74
CA ASP A 115 -4.46 13.72 -8.46
C ASP A 115 -4.22 13.05 -7.09
N ALA A 116 -4.98 13.43 -6.06
CA ALA A 116 -4.90 12.82 -4.75
C ALA A 116 -5.28 11.33 -4.78
N ARG A 117 -6.38 10.96 -5.47
CA ARG A 117 -6.80 9.56 -5.60
C ARG A 117 -5.80 8.73 -6.40
N LYS A 118 -5.32 9.26 -7.52
CA LYS A 118 -4.28 8.62 -8.35
C LYS A 118 -3.04 8.34 -7.51
N TRP A 119 -2.58 9.32 -6.73
CA TRP A 119 -1.41 9.17 -5.87
C TRP A 119 -1.64 8.09 -4.80
N VAL A 120 -2.79 8.10 -4.13
CA VAL A 120 -3.12 7.11 -3.09
C VAL A 120 -3.21 5.71 -3.71
N ALA A 121 -3.92 5.54 -4.83
CA ALA A 121 -4.04 4.25 -5.52
C ALA A 121 -2.68 3.67 -5.92
N SER A 122 -1.78 4.51 -6.46
CA SER A 122 -0.41 4.10 -6.82
C SER A 122 0.43 3.65 -5.62
N LYS A 123 0.20 4.20 -4.42
CA LYS A 123 0.89 3.81 -3.19
C LYS A 123 0.32 2.55 -2.55
N LEU A 124 -1.01 2.35 -2.63
CA LEU A 124 -1.68 1.18 -2.06
C LEU A 124 -1.48 -0.07 -2.92
N LYS A 125 -1.47 0.07 -4.25
CA LYS A 125 -1.33 -1.06 -5.19
C LYS A 125 -0.32 -0.72 -6.31
N PRO A 126 0.98 -0.60 -5.96
CA PRO A 126 2.00 -0.10 -6.88
C PRO A 126 2.22 -1.00 -8.09
N LYS A 127 1.99 -2.30 -7.97
CA LYS A 127 2.12 -3.25 -9.09
C LYS A 127 1.09 -3.03 -10.22
N VAL A 128 -0.05 -2.40 -9.90
CA VAL A 128 -1.16 -2.18 -10.84
C VAL A 128 -1.23 -0.72 -11.24
N TYR A 129 -1.17 0.19 -10.27
CA TYR A 129 -1.37 1.63 -10.45
C TYR A 129 -0.10 2.47 -10.31
N GLY A 130 1.03 1.85 -9.98
CA GLY A 130 2.32 2.55 -9.90
C GLY A 130 2.93 2.79 -11.28
N ASP A 131 3.80 3.79 -11.37
CA ASP A 131 4.61 4.02 -12.56
C ASP A 131 5.52 2.81 -12.80
N ARG A 132 5.47 2.22 -13.98
CA ARG A 132 6.40 1.16 -14.37
C ARG A 132 7.77 1.80 -14.61
N ILE A 133 8.69 1.55 -13.71
CA ILE A 133 10.10 1.81 -13.94
C ILE A 133 10.65 0.51 -14.51
N ASP A 134 10.76 0.42 -15.83
CA ASP A 134 11.53 -0.65 -16.47
C ASP A 134 13.01 -0.36 -16.22
N VAL A 135 13.48 -0.82 -15.07
CA VAL A 135 14.92 -0.86 -14.80
C VAL A 135 15.46 -1.98 -15.67
N ALA A 136 16.01 -1.64 -16.82
CA ALA A 136 16.90 -2.53 -17.55
C ALA A 136 18.11 -2.74 -16.65
N VAL A 137 18.06 -3.78 -15.83
CA VAL A 137 19.24 -4.26 -15.10
C VAL A 137 20.14 -4.87 -16.17
N THR A 138 21.00 -4.05 -16.77
CA THR A 138 22.19 -4.53 -17.46
C THR A 138 23.01 -5.19 -16.37
N ASP A 139 22.94 -6.52 -16.31
CA ASP A 139 23.73 -7.33 -15.37
C ASP A 139 25.21 -7.20 -15.78
N ASN A 140 25.82 -6.07 -15.41
CA ASN A 140 27.25 -5.83 -15.51
C ASN A 140 27.99 -6.59 -14.40
N ARG A 141 27.52 -7.79 -14.09
CA ARG A 141 28.33 -8.72 -13.31
C ARG A 141 29.48 -9.15 -14.21
N ILE A 142 30.58 -8.40 -14.12
CA ILE A 142 31.88 -8.96 -14.46
C ILE A 142 31.98 -10.20 -13.56
N SER A 143 31.81 -11.37 -14.16
CA SER A 143 31.94 -12.60 -13.41
C SER A 143 33.28 -12.56 -12.74
N VAL A 144 33.35 -12.64 -11.41
CA VAL A 144 34.59 -12.71 -10.66
C VAL A 144 35.47 -13.83 -11.22
N MET A 145 34.84 -14.88 -11.75
CA MET A 145 35.52 -15.99 -12.44
C MET A 145 36.20 -15.57 -13.75
N ASP A 146 35.57 -14.67 -14.51
CA ASP A 146 36.15 -14.19 -15.77
C ASP A 146 37.27 -13.21 -15.49
N ALA A 147 37.12 -12.31 -14.50
CA ALA A 147 38.23 -11.46 -14.05
C ALA A 147 39.42 -12.25 -13.50
N LEU A 148 39.15 -13.35 -12.77
CA LEU A 148 40.21 -14.27 -12.30
C LEU A 148 40.88 -15.02 -13.45
N LYS A 149 40.14 -15.46 -14.47
CA LYS A 149 40.73 -16.09 -15.67
C LYS A 149 41.62 -15.13 -16.42
N ASP A 150 41.16 -13.89 -16.62
CA ASP A 150 41.97 -12.85 -17.31
C ASP A 150 43.22 -12.49 -16.52
N ALA A 151 43.13 -12.37 -15.19
CA ALA A 151 44.28 -12.13 -14.35
C ALA A 151 45.33 -13.29 -14.42
N LYS A 152 44.82 -14.53 -14.36
CA LYS A 152 45.66 -15.73 -14.49
C LYS A 152 46.35 -15.81 -15.86
N GLN A 153 45.65 -15.44 -16.92
CA GLN A 153 46.19 -15.45 -18.27
C GLN A 153 47.29 -14.39 -18.48
N ARG A 154 47.17 -13.23 -17.85
CA ARG A 154 48.23 -12.18 -17.83
C ARG A 154 49.51 -12.67 -17.16
N VAL A 155 49.37 -13.29 -15.96
CA VAL A 155 50.52 -13.85 -15.23
C VAL A 155 51.24 -14.92 -16.06
N LEU A 156 50.53 -15.83 -16.70
CA LEU A 156 51.11 -16.86 -17.54
C LEU A 156 51.84 -16.30 -18.78
N ASN A 157 51.30 -15.21 -19.36
CA ASN A 157 51.95 -14.55 -20.49
C ASN A 157 53.23 -13.79 -20.06
N ASP A 158 53.22 -13.22 -18.85
CA ASP A 158 54.42 -12.54 -18.30
C ASP A 158 55.52 -13.55 -17.98
N GLU A 159 55.20 -14.70 -17.40
CA GLU A 159 56.17 -15.79 -17.15
C GLU A 159 56.78 -16.35 -18.45
N SER A 160 56.01 -16.50 -19.51
CA SER A 160 56.52 -16.95 -20.82
C SER A 160 57.45 -15.94 -21.48
N ASN A 161 57.16 -14.64 -21.33
CA ASN A 161 58.06 -13.57 -21.83
C ASN A 161 59.40 -13.51 -21.08
N VAL A 162 59.44 -13.80 -19.78
CA VAL A 162 60.69 -13.81 -18.98
C VAL A 162 61.59 -14.96 -19.40
N THR A 163 61.04 -16.15 -19.62
CA THR A 163 61.84 -17.33 -20.07
C THR A 163 62.39 -17.15 -21.46
N ASP A 164 61.72 -16.45 -22.38
CA ASP A 164 62.21 -16.16 -23.75
C ASP A 164 63.36 -15.13 -23.76
N VAL A 165 63.40 -14.24 -22.78
CA VAL A 165 64.48 -13.24 -22.64
C VAL A 165 65.76 -13.87 -22.10
N GLU A 166 65.60 -14.80 -21.12
CA GLU A 166 66.76 -15.54 -20.58
C GLU A 166 67.39 -16.51 -21.60
N ALA A 167 66.57 -17.14 -22.45
CA ALA A 167 67.07 -18.04 -23.51
C ALA A 167 67.78 -17.33 -24.64
N LYS A 168 67.67 -16.01 -24.82
CA LYS A 168 68.34 -15.21 -25.82
C LYS A 168 69.66 -14.59 -25.33
N GLN A 169 69.98 -14.72 -24.04
CA GLN A 169 71.20 -14.17 -23.42
C GLN A 169 72.21 -15.25 -23.07
N ALA A 170 71.94 -16.53 -23.34
CA ALA A 170 72.86 -17.67 -23.21
C ALA A 170 73.35 -18.10 -24.58
#